data_0d9831de974fbd616d3c68e091ea3e7f
#
_entry.id   0d9831de974fbd616d3c68e091ea3e7f
#
_cell.length_a   1.000
_cell.length_b   1.000
_cell.length_c   1.000
_cell.angle_alpha   90.00
_cell.angle_beta   90.00
_cell.angle_gamma   90.00
#
_symmetry.space_group_name_H-M   'P 1'
#
loop_
_entity.id
_entity.type
_entity.pdbx_description
1 polymer ?
#
loop_
_entity_poly.entity_id
_entity_poly.type
_entity_poly.pdbx_seq_one_letter_code
_entity_poly.pdbx_strand_id
1 'polypeptide(L)'
;FRNEITPRNFIFRVREFEQMELEFFVLPGEDESWHKHWLDQRLDWWSAQGVAQENLEIYDVPKEELSHYSKSTLDIMYKFPHGLEELEGVANRTDFDLGSHSKNQDDLGISSKVNKNTDSNAKLAVQDLETNNLVVPYVIEPSAGVERGFLAILNEAYKKEDLGEGKERIVLSFKPHLAPIKAAVIPLKRNNEELV
;
A
#
# COMPACT_ATOMS: atom_id res chain seq x y z
N PHE A 1 8.24 0.40 9.75
CA PHE A 1 7.92 0.38 11.20
C PHE A 1 7.56 1.79 11.66
N ARG A 2 6.36 1.94 12.23
CA ARG A 2 5.82 3.22 12.72
C ARG A 2 5.29 3.05 14.14
N ASN A 3 5.18 4.17 14.85
CA ASN A 3 4.64 4.20 16.22
C ASN A 3 3.46 5.19 16.28
N GLU A 4 2.27 4.70 16.61
CA GLU A 4 1.04 5.49 16.71
C GLU A 4 0.73 5.80 18.18
N ILE A 5 0.40 7.06 18.47
CA ILE A 5 0.14 7.52 19.83
C ILE A 5 -1.27 7.12 20.31
N THR A 6 -2.23 7.08 19.39
CA THR A 6 -3.66 6.82 19.70
C THR A 6 -4.18 5.56 19.03
N PRO A 7 -3.82 4.35 19.52
CA PRO A 7 -4.34 3.11 18.96
C PRO A 7 -5.87 3.01 19.16
N ARG A 8 -6.55 2.44 18.15
CA ARG A 8 -8.00 2.22 18.16
C ARG A 8 -8.43 1.21 17.09
N ASN A 9 -9.67 0.75 17.18
CA ASN A 9 -10.29 -0.11 16.18
C ASN A 9 -9.50 -1.39 15.91
N PHE A 10 -9.18 -2.14 17.00
CA PHE A 10 -8.40 -3.37 16.92
C PHE A 10 -7.08 -3.16 16.17
N ILE A 11 -6.76 -3.97 15.17
CA ILE A 11 -5.51 -3.86 14.39
C ILE A 11 -5.54 -2.78 13.31
N PHE A 12 -6.64 -2.04 13.15
CA PHE A 12 -6.72 -0.94 12.18
C PHE A 12 -5.72 0.19 12.52
N ARG A 13 -5.59 0.52 13.81
CA ARG A 13 -4.61 1.49 14.30
C ARG A 13 -3.96 0.95 15.57
N VAL A 14 -2.81 0.37 15.41
CA VAL A 14 -2.00 -0.21 16.47
C VAL A 14 -0.83 0.70 16.84
N ARG A 15 -0.23 0.47 17.99
CA ARG A 15 0.84 1.33 18.51
C ARG A 15 2.10 1.27 17.65
N GLU A 16 2.46 0.08 17.23
CA GLU A 16 3.59 -0.19 16.35
C GLU A 16 3.07 -1.01 15.19
N PHE A 17 3.39 -0.64 13.96
CA PHE A 17 2.89 -1.30 12.76
C PHE A 17 3.95 -1.33 11.66
N GLU A 18 3.78 -2.25 10.75
CA GLU A 18 4.60 -2.39 9.55
C GLU A 18 3.94 -1.73 8.36
N GLN A 19 4.74 -1.14 7.47
CA GLN A 19 4.29 -0.60 6.21
C GLN A 19 4.94 -1.35 5.05
N MET A 20 4.16 -1.53 3.99
CA MET A 20 4.62 -1.90 2.66
C MET A 20 4.72 -0.60 1.88
N GLU A 21 5.91 -0.21 1.49
CA GLU A 21 6.16 0.99 0.68
C GLU A 21 6.92 0.56 -0.58
N LEU A 22 6.49 1.11 -1.72
CA LEU A 22 7.14 0.90 -3.00
C LEU A 22 7.52 2.27 -3.57
N GLU A 23 8.80 2.45 -3.84
CA GLU A 23 9.34 3.67 -4.43
C GLU A 23 9.61 3.43 -5.92
N PHE A 24 8.78 4.00 -6.78
CA PHE A 24 8.93 3.87 -8.22
C PHE A 24 9.43 5.18 -8.82
N PHE A 25 10.59 5.12 -9.48
CA PHE A 25 11.26 6.29 -10.02
C PHE A 25 10.90 6.51 -11.48
N VAL A 26 10.51 7.74 -11.83
CA VAL A 26 10.10 8.13 -13.18
C VAL A 26 10.79 9.44 -13.59
N LEU A 27 10.88 9.67 -14.88
CA LEU A 27 11.35 10.97 -15.38
C LEU A 27 10.29 12.05 -15.13
N PRO A 28 10.71 13.30 -14.86
CA PRO A 28 9.79 14.44 -14.78
C PRO A 28 8.92 14.55 -16.04
N GLY A 29 7.61 14.70 -15.85
CA GLY A 29 6.63 14.77 -16.94
C GLY A 29 5.94 13.45 -17.26
N GLU A 30 6.43 12.32 -16.77
CA GLU A 30 5.76 11.02 -16.88
C GLU A 30 4.94 10.66 -15.63
N ASP A 31 5.10 11.43 -14.58
CA ASP A 31 4.59 11.17 -13.24
C ASP A 31 3.08 10.96 -13.16
N GLU A 32 2.28 11.71 -13.91
CA GLU A 32 0.82 11.57 -13.88
C GLU A 32 0.34 10.25 -14.49
N SER A 33 0.99 9.80 -15.58
CA SER A 33 0.67 8.53 -16.22
C SER A 33 1.07 7.34 -15.34
N TRP A 34 2.23 7.42 -14.69
CA TRP A 34 2.72 6.39 -13.78
C TRP A 34 1.95 6.37 -12.46
N HIS A 35 1.50 7.52 -11.95
CA HIS A 35 0.64 7.61 -10.79
C HIS A 35 -0.67 6.86 -11.01
N LYS A 36 -1.33 7.12 -12.16
CA LYS A 36 -2.54 6.38 -12.54
C LYS A 36 -2.27 4.88 -12.73
N HIS A 37 -1.17 4.53 -13.41
CA HIS A 37 -0.78 3.13 -13.61
C HIS A 37 -0.64 2.39 -12.27
N TRP A 38 0.05 2.99 -11.29
CA TRP A 38 0.22 2.36 -9.99
C TRP A 38 -1.07 2.25 -9.20
N LEU A 39 -1.98 3.23 -9.29
CA LEU A 39 -3.31 3.10 -8.71
C LEU A 39 -4.03 1.86 -9.28
N ASP A 40 -4.06 1.72 -10.60
CA ASP A 40 -4.72 0.59 -11.27
C ASP A 40 -4.08 -0.76 -10.84
N GLN A 41 -2.75 -0.83 -10.79
CA GLN A 41 -2.01 -2.01 -10.35
C GLN A 41 -2.29 -2.36 -8.88
N ARG A 42 -2.44 -1.38 -8.00
CA ARG A 42 -2.74 -1.63 -6.59
C ARG A 42 -4.18 -2.11 -6.40
N LEU A 43 -5.14 -1.56 -7.12
CA LEU A 43 -6.53 -2.05 -7.12
C LEU A 43 -6.61 -3.53 -7.58
N ASP A 44 -5.90 -3.87 -8.66
CA ASP A 44 -5.81 -5.25 -9.16
C ASP A 44 -5.15 -6.17 -8.12
N TRP A 45 -4.11 -5.68 -7.47
CA TRP A 45 -3.42 -6.45 -6.43
C TRP A 45 -4.34 -6.74 -5.23
N TRP A 46 -5.08 -5.75 -4.73
CA TRP A 46 -6.06 -5.97 -3.64
C TRP A 46 -7.14 -6.96 -4.04
N SER A 47 -7.64 -6.86 -5.27
CA SER A 47 -8.61 -7.83 -5.81
C SER A 47 -8.04 -9.25 -5.84
N ALA A 48 -6.78 -9.40 -6.24
CA ALA A 48 -6.09 -10.69 -6.21
C ALA A 48 -5.93 -11.25 -4.80
N GLN A 49 -5.77 -10.38 -3.77
CA GLN A 49 -5.78 -10.80 -2.36
C GLN A 49 -7.17 -11.16 -1.84
N GLY A 50 -8.22 -10.89 -2.59
CA GLY A 50 -9.60 -11.25 -2.24
C GLY A 50 -10.43 -10.10 -1.69
N VAL A 51 -9.92 -8.87 -1.76
CA VAL A 51 -10.70 -7.67 -1.44
C VAL A 51 -11.67 -7.39 -2.59
N ALA A 52 -12.97 -7.31 -2.28
CA ALA A 52 -14.01 -7.08 -3.29
C ALA A 52 -14.00 -5.63 -3.78
N GLN A 53 -14.08 -5.43 -5.10
CA GLN A 53 -14.03 -4.09 -5.70
C GLN A 53 -15.16 -3.18 -5.22
N GLU A 54 -16.35 -3.72 -4.95
CA GLU A 54 -17.49 -2.98 -4.40
C GLU A 54 -17.26 -2.45 -2.98
N ASN A 55 -16.22 -2.92 -2.31
CA ASN A 55 -15.79 -2.46 -0.99
C ASN A 55 -14.64 -1.45 -1.06
N LEU A 56 -14.17 -1.12 -2.27
CA LEU A 56 -13.13 -0.13 -2.49
C LEU A 56 -13.72 1.16 -3.09
N GLU A 57 -13.23 2.30 -2.63
CA GLU A 57 -13.52 3.61 -3.18
C GLU A 57 -12.22 4.39 -3.34
N ILE A 58 -12.14 5.25 -4.37
CA ILE A 58 -10.98 6.11 -4.56
C ILE A 58 -11.30 7.49 -4.02
N TYR A 59 -10.42 7.98 -3.15
CA TYR A 59 -10.46 9.33 -2.63
C TYR A 59 -9.30 10.14 -3.21
N ASP A 60 -9.62 11.12 -4.05
CA ASP A 60 -8.65 12.08 -4.56
C ASP A 60 -8.43 13.15 -3.48
N VAL A 61 -7.25 13.13 -2.86
CA VAL A 61 -6.94 13.98 -1.71
C VAL A 61 -6.91 15.44 -2.15
N PRO A 62 -7.76 16.32 -1.56
CA PRO A 62 -7.78 17.75 -1.88
C PRO A 62 -6.44 18.42 -1.64
N LYS A 63 -6.12 19.45 -2.44
CA LYS A 63 -4.82 20.13 -2.37
C LYS A 63 -4.47 20.68 -0.98
N GLU A 64 -5.46 21.11 -0.23
CA GLU A 64 -5.33 21.62 1.14
C GLU A 64 -4.99 20.55 2.17
N GLU A 65 -5.26 19.28 1.86
CA GLU A 65 -4.98 18.12 2.73
C GLU A 65 -3.70 17.38 2.32
N LEU A 66 -3.14 17.70 1.13
CA LEU A 66 -1.93 17.07 0.66
C LEU A 66 -0.75 17.29 1.60
N SER A 67 0.04 16.26 1.80
CA SER A 67 1.35 16.38 2.44
C SER A 67 2.25 17.32 1.63
N HIS A 68 3.12 18.05 2.31
CA HIS A 68 3.99 19.08 1.71
C HIS A 68 4.96 18.55 0.63
N TYR A 69 5.17 17.23 0.59
CA TYR A 69 6.01 16.54 -0.39
C TYR A 69 5.22 16.01 -1.59
N SER A 70 3.89 16.04 -1.54
CA SER A 70 3.06 15.41 -2.57
C SER A 70 2.46 16.44 -3.52
N LYS A 71 2.55 16.16 -4.84
CA LYS A 71 1.83 16.88 -5.90
C LYS A 71 0.37 16.44 -5.98
N SER A 72 0.12 15.16 -5.77
CA SER A 72 -1.20 14.52 -5.72
C SER A 72 -1.13 13.18 -4.96
N THR A 73 -2.21 12.83 -4.30
CA THR A 73 -2.36 11.53 -3.62
C THR A 73 -3.74 10.99 -3.91
N LEU A 74 -3.81 9.70 -4.23
CA LEU A 74 -5.04 8.96 -4.42
C LEU A 74 -5.11 7.87 -3.36
N ASP A 75 -6.08 7.98 -2.44
CA ASP A 75 -6.25 6.98 -1.39
C ASP A 75 -7.25 5.92 -1.84
N ILE A 76 -6.86 4.67 -1.70
CA ILE A 76 -7.73 3.51 -1.83
C ILE A 76 -8.41 3.32 -0.47
N MET A 77 -9.69 3.66 -0.41
CA MET A 77 -10.52 3.51 0.77
C MET A 77 -11.16 2.13 0.77
N TYR A 78 -11.31 1.52 1.94
CA TYR A 78 -11.99 0.25 2.13
C TYR A 78 -13.09 0.35 3.18
N LYS A 79 -14.18 -0.38 2.96
CA LYS A 79 -15.32 -0.48 3.88
C LYS A 79 -15.01 -1.46 5.04
N PHE A 80 -14.27 -0.96 6.03
CA PHE A 80 -14.02 -1.69 7.26
C PHE A 80 -15.29 -1.85 8.09
N PRO A 81 -15.36 -2.77 9.05
CA PRO A 81 -16.52 -2.92 9.94
C PRO A 81 -16.90 -1.65 10.71
N HIS A 82 -15.96 -0.74 10.92
CA HIS A 82 -16.14 0.52 11.63
C HIS A 82 -16.32 1.75 10.72
N GLY A 83 -16.32 1.56 9.40
CA GLY A 83 -16.55 2.63 8.42
C GLY A 83 -15.61 2.59 7.22
N LEU A 84 -15.81 3.53 6.31
CA LEU A 84 -14.94 3.74 5.16
C LEU A 84 -13.68 4.47 5.63
N GLU A 85 -12.54 3.81 5.52
CA GLU A 85 -11.25 4.32 5.96
C GLU A 85 -10.15 3.96 4.95
N GLU A 86 -9.05 4.67 4.99
CA GLU A 86 -7.88 4.45 4.12
C GLU A 86 -7.26 3.07 4.34
N LEU A 87 -7.09 2.34 3.23
CA LEU A 87 -6.37 1.07 3.16
C LEU A 87 -4.94 1.27 2.63
N GLU A 88 -4.79 2.07 1.59
CA GLU A 88 -3.52 2.35 0.93
C GLU A 88 -3.53 3.75 0.31
N GLY A 89 -2.44 4.49 0.42
CA GLY A 89 -2.23 5.73 -0.31
C GLY A 89 -1.29 5.51 -1.50
N VAL A 90 -1.57 6.19 -2.63
CA VAL A 90 -0.68 6.25 -3.78
C VAL A 90 -0.30 7.70 -4.01
N ALA A 91 0.92 8.07 -3.66
CA ALA A 91 1.39 9.45 -3.70
C ALA A 91 2.32 9.72 -4.89
N ASN A 92 2.12 10.85 -5.55
CA ASN A 92 3.10 11.44 -6.45
C ASN A 92 3.95 12.45 -5.65
N ARG A 93 5.13 12.03 -5.23
CA ARG A 93 6.05 12.78 -4.36
C ARG A 93 6.98 13.70 -5.13
N THR A 94 6.91 13.68 -6.47
CA THR A 94 7.80 14.46 -7.34
C THR A 94 9.28 14.20 -7.05
N ASP A 95 10.13 15.19 -7.17
CA ASP A 95 11.55 15.16 -6.85
C ASP A 95 11.85 15.63 -5.40
N PHE A 96 10.84 15.72 -4.54
CA PHE A 96 10.99 16.32 -3.22
C PHE A 96 12.03 15.60 -2.36
N ASP A 97 11.89 14.28 -2.22
CA ASP A 97 12.78 13.50 -1.33
C ASP A 97 14.20 13.45 -1.87
N LEU A 98 14.36 13.03 -3.14
CA LEU A 98 15.68 12.94 -3.76
C LEU A 98 16.34 14.31 -3.88
N GLY A 99 15.57 15.35 -4.18
CA GLY A 99 16.03 16.73 -4.20
C GLY A 99 16.51 17.21 -2.84
N SER A 100 15.75 16.92 -1.78
CA SER A 100 16.10 17.30 -0.39
C SER A 100 17.40 16.64 0.07
N HIS A 101 17.68 15.43 -0.38
CA HIS A 101 18.84 14.64 0.02
C HIS A 101 20.04 14.75 -0.93
N SER A 102 19.89 15.43 -2.07
CA SER A 102 20.97 15.59 -3.05
C SER A 102 22.00 16.64 -2.62
N LYS A 103 23.26 16.37 -2.97
CA LYS A 103 24.30 17.40 -3.02
C LYS A 103 24.15 18.26 -4.27
N ASN A 104 24.69 19.47 -4.24
CA ASN A 104 24.69 20.39 -5.37
C ASN A 104 23.26 20.66 -5.94
N GLN A 105 22.30 20.85 -5.05
CA GLN A 105 20.88 21.03 -5.37
C GLN A 105 20.66 22.11 -6.46
N ASP A 106 21.44 23.19 -6.46
CA ASP A 106 21.31 24.29 -7.42
C ASP A 106 21.62 23.89 -8.85
N ASP A 107 22.37 22.80 -9.07
CA ASP A 107 22.80 22.33 -10.38
C ASP A 107 21.86 21.24 -10.96
N LEU A 108 20.83 20.83 -10.21
CA LEU A 108 20.04 19.63 -10.54
C LEU A 108 18.64 19.95 -11.10
N GLY A 109 18.25 21.23 -11.18
CA GLY A 109 16.94 21.61 -11.72
C GLY A 109 15.74 21.06 -10.93
N ILE A 110 15.87 20.94 -9.59
CA ILE A 110 14.83 20.41 -8.69
C ILE A 110 13.59 21.30 -8.80
N SER A 111 12.43 20.71 -9.08
CA SER A 111 11.17 21.42 -9.23
C SER A 111 10.47 21.68 -7.89
N SER A 112 10.67 20.81 -6.92
CA SER A 112 10.08 20.94 -5.59
C SER A 112 10.80 21.98 -4.74
N LYS A 113 10.06 22.59 -3.82
CA LYS A 113 10.65 23.50 -2.83
C LYS A 113 11.33 22.68 -1.74
N VAL A 114 12.65 22.59 -1.80
CA VAL A 114 13.47 21.87 -0.84
C VAL A 114 14.33 22.82 -0.02
N ASN A 115 14.69 22.40 1.20
CA ASN A 115 15.64 23.13 2.02
C ASN A 115 17.07 22.86 1.54
N LYS A 116 17.96 23.86 1.72
CA LYS A 116 19.38 23.67 1.46
C LYS A 116 19.96 22.57 2.34
N ASN A 117 20.67 21.63 1.71
CA ASN A 117 21.34 20.54 2.38
C ASN A 117 22.84 20.59 2.05
N THR A 118 23.59 21.28 2.92
CA THR A 118 25.05 21.47 2.78
C THR A 118 25.86 20.23 3.19
N ASP A 119 25.26 19.35 3.95
CA ASP A 119 25.93 18.17 4.52
C ASP A 119 25.79 16.92 3.64
N SER A 120 24.95 16.97 2.62
CA SER A 120 24.77 15.84 1.70
C SER A 120 26.01 15.61 0.82
N ASN A 121 26.44 14.37 0.75
CA ASN A 121 27.48 13.91 -0.16
C ASN A 121 26.92 13.03 -1.31
N ALA A 122 25.63 12.73 -1.31
CA ALA A 122 24.97 11.90 -2.29
C ALA A 122 24.53 12.71 -3.52
N LYS A 123 24.75 12.15 -4.71
CA LYS A 123 24.19 12.66 -5.97
C LYS A 123 23.02 11.76 -6.36
N LEU A 124 21.81 12.24 -6.10
CA LEU A 124 20.56 11.50 -6.33
C LEU A 124 19.90 11.96 -7.65
N ALA A 125 20.69 11.98 -8.70
CA ALA A 125 20.24 12.35 -10.04
C ALA A 125 20.72 11.31 -11.05
N VAL A 126 19.94 11.11 -12.10
CA VAL A 126 20.25 10.25 -13.23
C VAL A 126 20.51 11.09 -14.47
N GLN A 127 21.23 10.53 -15.43
CA GLN A 127 21.39 11.17 -16.73
C GLN A 127 20.22 10.76 -17.61
N ASP A 128 19.43 11.73 -18.04
CA ASP A 128 18.44 11.52 -19.08
C ASP A 128 19.17 11.29 -20.41
N LEU A 129 18.94 10.12 -21.01
CA LEU A 129 19.63 9.70 -22.21
C LEU A 129 19.20 10.46 -23.48
N GLU A 130 18.01 11.07 -23.47
CA GLU A 130 17.49 11.82 -24.60
C GLU A 130 18.04 13.25 -24.63
N THR A 131 18.04 13.89 -23.47
CA THR A 131 18.47 15.30 -23.35
C THR A 131 19.93 15.46 -22.93
N ASN A 132 20.57 14.37 -22.47
CA ASN A 132 21.90 14.33 -21.87
C ASN A 132 22.06 15.22 -20.62
N ASN A 133 20.95 15.62 -20.00
CA ASN A 133 20.94 16.40 -18.78
C ASN A 133 20.87 15.52 -17.53
N LEU A 134 21.36 16.05 -16.41
CA LEU A 134 21.11 15.45 -15.11
C LEU A 134 19.72 15.86 -14.61
N VAL A 135 18.90 14.88 -14.25
CA VAL A 135 17.57 15.09 -13.70
C VAL A 135 17.42 14.34 -12.39
N VAL A 136 16.70 14.93 -11.45
CA VAL A 136 16.27 14.24 -10.23
C VAL A 136 14.97 13.52 -10.57
N PRO A 137 14.91 12.17 -10.46
CA PRO A 137 13.69 11.44 -10.75
C PRO A 137 12.54 11.84 -9.83
N TYR A 138 11.33 11.74 -10.34
CA TYR A 138 10.12 11.81 -9.53
C TYR A 138 9.84 10.45 -8.91
N VAL A 139 9.15 10.44 -7.77
CA VAL A 139 8.82 9.23 -7.03
C VAL A 139 7.31 9.06 -7.00
N ILE A 140 6.85 7.87 -7.40
CA ILE A 140 5.48 7.40 -7.17
C ILE A 140 5.55 6.37 -6.05
N GLU A 141 4.80 6.59 -4.98
CA GLU A 141 4.84 5.78 -3.77
C GLU A 141 3.46 5.21 -3.44
N PRO A 142 3.17 3.95 -3.76
CA PRO A 142 2.15 3.18 -3.08
C PRO A 142 2.60 2.79 -1.66
N SER A 143 1.77 3.08 -0.65
CA SER A 143 2.07 2.79 0.75
C SER A 143 0.84 2.26 1.50
N ALA A 144 0.97 1.08 2.09
CA ALA A 144 -0.10 0.41 2.85
C ALA A 144 0.40 -0.15 4.18
N GLY A 145 -0.41 -0.01 5.22
CA GLY A 145 -0.18 -0.67 6.51
C GLY A 145 -0.48 -2.17 6.42
N VAL A 146 0.46 -3.01 6.86
CA VAL A 146 0.32 -4.48 6.82
C VAL A 146 -0.88 -4.92 7.65
N GLU A 147 -1.06 -4.36 8.85
CA GLU A 147 -2.15 -4.70 9.77
C GLU A 147 -3.51 -4.29 9.21
N ARG A 148 -3.60 -3.13 8.51
CA ARG A 148 -4.83 -2.72 7.83
C ARG A 148 -5.16 -3.67 6.68
N GLY A 149 -4.16 -4.04 5.87
CA GLY A 149 -4.31 -5.01 4.79
C GLY A 149 -4.76 -6.36 5.32
N PHE A 150 -4.16 -6.85 6.41
CA PHE A 150 -4.57 -8.08 7.07
C PHE A 150 -6.04 -8.00 7.54
N LEU A 151 -6.44 -6.89 8.17
CA LEU A 151 -7.81 -6.69 8.64
C LEU A 151 -8.81 -6.68 7.48
N ALA A 152 -8.51 -6.02 6.36
CA ALA A 152 -9.36 -5.99 5.17
C ALA A 152 -9.54 -7.40 4.59
N ILE A 153 -8.43 -8.15 4.41
CA ILE A 153 -8.47 -9.53 3.90
C ILE A 153 -9.22 -10.46 4.87
N LEU A 154 -9.04 -10.30 6.17
CA LEU A 154 -9.75 -11.09 7.18
C LEU A 154 -11.26 -10.80 7.14
N ASN A 155 -11.66 -9.52 7.00
CA ASN A 155 -13.05 -9.11 6.89
C ASN A 155 -13.72 -9.71 5.64
N GLU A 156 -13.06 -9.70 4.51
CA GLU A 156 -13.55 -10.32 3.26
C GLU A 156 -13.66 -11.86 3.37
N ALA A 157 -12.71 -12.48 4.05
CA ALA A 157 -12.67 -13.92 4.21
C ALA A 157 -13.70 -14.45 5.21
N TYR A 158 -14.16 -13.62 6.16
CA TYR A 158 -15.11 -14.02 7.19
C TYR A 158 -16.49 -14.28 6.61
N LYS A 159 -16.98 -15.51 6.73
CA LYS A 159 -18.31 -15.92 6.26
C LYS A 159 -19.03 -16.76 7.30
N LYS A 160 -20.33 -16.50 7.43
CA LYS A 160 -21.24 -17.39 8.13
C LYS A 160 -21.96 -18.25 7.11
N GLU A 161 -21.86 -19.56 7.26
CA GLU A 161 -22.57 -20.54 6.43
C GLU A 161 -23.72 -21.11 7.23
N ASP A 162 -24.94 -21.04 6.68
CA ASP A 162 -26.11 -21.71 7.21
C ASP A 162 -26.06 -23.19 6.79
N LEU A 163 -26.04 -24.07 7.76
CA LEU A 163 -26.05 -25.53 7.57
C LEU A 163 -27.48 -26.13 7.64
N GLY A 164 -28.50 -25.27 7.75
CA GLY A 164 -29.88 -25.69 7.96
C GLY A 164 -30.21 -26.04 9.43
N GLU A 165 -31.48 -26.21 9.74
CA GLU A 165 -31.97 -26.55 11.09
C GLU A 165 -31.47 -25.59 12.20
N GLY A 166 -31.20 -24.31 11.86
CA GLY A 166 -30.69 -23.33 12.81
C GLY A 166 -29.22 -23.51 13.21
N LYS A 167 -28.47 -24.32 12.46
CA LYS A 167 -27.02 -24.52 12.67
C LYS A 167 -26.22 -23.59 11.75
N GLU A 168 -25.27 -22.88 12.30
CA GLU A 168 -24.34 -22.02 11.57
C GLU A 168 -22.90 -22.50 11.78
N ARG A 169 -22.03 -22.22 10.81
CA ARG A 169 -20.59 -22.28 11.02
C ARG A 169 -19.91 -21.03 10.49
N ILE A 170 -18.79 -20.69 11.10
CA ILE A 170 -17.92 -19.61 10.66
C ILE A 170 -16.80 -20.22 9.82
N VAL A 171 -16.56 -19.63 8.64
CA VAL A 171 -15.50 -20.03 7.72
C VAL A 171 -14.67 -18.81 7.38
N LEU A 172 -13.34 -18.97 7.32
CA LEU A 172 -12.42 -17.99 6.74
C LEU A 172 -12.07 -18.43 5.34
N SER A 173 -12.74 -17.84 4.35
CA SER A 173 -12.63 -18.18 2.94
C SER A 173 -11.50 -17.38 2.26
N PHE A 174 -10.27 -17.61 2.68
CA PHE A 174 -9.10 -16.98 2.09
C PHE A 174 -8.85 -17.45 0.65
N LYS A 175 -8.20 -16.58 -0.13
CA LYS A 175 -7.56 -17.05 -1.37
C LYS A 175 -6.51 -18.11 -1.04
N PRO A 176 -6.37 -19.17 -1.85
CA PRO A 176 -5.48 -20.31 -1.52
C PRO A 176 -4.03 -19.90 -1.25
N HIS A 177 -3.52 -18.87 -1.93
CA HIS A 177 -2.15 -18.41 -1.75
C HIS A 177 -1.92 -17.70 -0.39
N LEU A 178 -2.99 -17.18 0.24
CA LEU A 178 -2.94 -16.55 1.55
C LEU A 178 -3.19 -17.53 2.70
N ALA A 179 -3.84 -18.67 2.43
CA ALA A 179 -4.10 -19.63 3.48
C ALA A 179 -2.79 -20.21 4.05
N PRO A 180 -2.58 -20.21 5.38
CA PRO A 180 -1.33 -20.74 5.96
C PRO A 180 -1.16 -22.24 5.74
N ILE A 181 -2.26 -22.99 5.69
CA ILE A 181 -2.28 -24.41 5.37
C ILE A 181 -2.95 -24.59 4.01
N LYS A 182 -2.20 -25.10 3.03
CA LYS A 182 -2.68 -25.24 1.63
C LYS A 182 -3.50 -26.50 1.41
N ALA A 183 -3.20 -27.57 2.13
CA ALA A 183 -3.89 -28.85 2.05
C ALA A 183 -3.78 -29.60 3.38
N ALA A 184 -4.79 -30.39 3.70
CA ALA A 184 -4.76 -31.30 4.84
C ALA A 184 -5.22 -32.70 4.40
N VAL A 185 -4.53 -33.73 4.87
CA VAL A 185 -4.95 -35.12 4.69
C VAL A 185 -5.63 -35.59 5.98
N ILE A 186 -6.90 -35.94 5.87
CA ILE A 186 -7.71 -36.33 7.02
C ILE A 186 -8.10 -37.82 6.85
N PRO A 187 -7.64 -38.72 7.76
CA PRO A 187 -8.04 -40.11 7.72
C PRO A 187 -9.53 -40.27 8.06
N LEU A 188 -10.22 -41.15 7.34
CA LEU A 188 -11.64 -41.44 7.59
C LEU A 188 -11.89 -42.04 8.98
N LYS A 189 -10.89 -42.78 9.50
CA LYS A 189 -10.95 -43.41 10.82
C LYS A 189 -9.69 -43.09 11.62
N ARG A 190 -9.87 -42.52 12.82
CA ARG A 190 -8.79 -42.13 13.73
C ARG A 190 -8.08 -43.32 14.40
N ASN A 191 -8.66 -44.51 14.35
CA ASN A 191 -8.14 -45.71 15.00
C ASN A 191 -7.23 -46.55 14.08
N ASN A 192 -6.80 -46.03 12.97
CA ASN A 192 -5.82 -46.68 12.10
C ASN A 192 -4.46 -46.03 12.34
N GLU A 193 -3.63 -46.68 13.18
CA GLU A 193 -2.30 -46.19 13.58
C GLU A 193 -1.31 -46.06 12.42
N GLU A 194 -1.55 -46.74 11.29
CA GLU A 194 -0.72 -46.62 10.08
C GLU A 194 -1.03 -45.33 9.27
N LEU A 195 -2.15 -44.64 9.57
CA LEU A 195 -2.64 -43.47 8.85
C LEU A 195 -2.59 -42.18 9.69
N VAL A 196 -2.18 -42.24 10.92
CA VAL A 196 -2.03 -41.14 11.87
C VAL A 196 -0.57 -41.03 12.27
#